data_281ec1ec0e2cb252de5bb73404f955d5
#
_entry.id   281ec1ec0e2cb252de5bb73404f955d5
#
_cell.length_a   1.000
_cell.length_b   1.000
_cell.length_c   1.000
_cell.angle_alpha   90.00
_cell.angle_beta   90.00
_cell.angle_gamma   90.00
#
_symmetry.space_group_name_H-M   'P 1'
#
loop_
_entity.id
_entity.type
_entity.pdbx_description
1 polymer ?
#
loop_
_entity_poly.entity_id
_entity_poly.type
_entity_poly.pdbx_seq_one_letter_code
_entity_poly.pdbx_strand_id
1 'polypeptide(L)'
;KGKMLLWNRRFEKTEQLEDIIQQIVGKVNRIVNVSSPIADARLEDGSRVHIVLPPVALDGPVVTIRKFPEPVTIEKLIRFQAITEEAAVFLEKLVEARYNIFVSGGTNSGKTTFLNALSSFIPEQERVITIEDSAELQIRHVPNLVRMETRNANTEGEGEITISQLIKASLRMNP
;
A
#
# COMPACT_ATOMS: atom_id res chain seq x y z
N LYS A 1 15.11 -7.53 -5.08
CA LYS A 1 14.38 -8.25 -4.00
C LYS A 1 15.37 -8.54 -2.89
N GLY A 2 15.05 -8.17 -1.64
CA GLY A 2 15.81 -8.54 -0.47
C GLY A 2 15.79 -10.07 -0.27
N LYS A 3 16.88 -10.61 0.29
CA LYS A 3 16.92 -12.01 0.70
C LYS A 3 16.16 -12.16 2.01
N MET A 4 15.41 -13.25 2.15
CA MET A 4 14.86 -13.65 3.45
C MET A 4 16.03 -14.11 4.33
N LEU A 5 16.13 -13.53 5.51
CA LEU A 5 17.16 -13.89 6.50
C LEU A 5 16.50 -14.49 7.72
N LEU A 6 17.09 -15.54 8.25
CA LEU A 6 16.65 -16.11 9.51
C LEU A 6 16.93 -15.12 10.64
N TRP A 7 15.92 -14.86 11.46
CA TRP A 7 16.07 -14.07 12.67
C TRP A 7 16.30 -15.00 13.87
N ASN A 8 17.12 -14.61 14.81
CA ASN A 8 17.50 -15.42 15.96
C ASN A 8 16.48 -15.38 17.12
N ARG A 9 15.31 -14.76 16.92
CA ARG A 9 14.23 -14.73 17.90
C ARG A 9 13.07 -15.59 17.43
N ARG A 10 12.39 -16.21 18.39
CA ARG A 10 11.22 -17.04 18.17
C ARG A 10 10.22 -16.83 19.30
N PHE A 11 8.97 -17.16 19.05
CA PHE A 11 7.97 -17.29 20.09
C PHE A 11 8.28 -18.55 20.90
N GLU A 12 8.14 -18.47 22.22
CA GLU A 12 8.35 -19.63 23.10
C GLU A 12 7.17 -20.59 23.04
N LYS A 13 5.95 -20.04 22.81
CA LYS A 13 4.70 -20.77 22.72
C LYS A 13 3.88 -20.28 21.53
N THR A 14 3.12 -21.19 20.92
CA THR A 14 2.23 -20.86 19.79
C THR A 14 1.14 -19.87 20.19
N GLU A 15 0.64 -19.98 21.43
CA GLU A 15 -0.41 -19.10 21.98
C GLU A 15 0.00 -17.61 21.96
N GLN A 16 1.28 -17.31 22.14
CA GLN A 16 1.78 -15.94 22.06
C GLN A 16 1.60 -15.34 20.66
N LEU A 17 1.81 -16.14 19.61
CA LEU A 17 1.58 -15.71 18.24
C LEU A 17 0.09 -15.56 17.95
N GLU A 18 -0.73 -16.47 18.45
CA GLU A 18 -2.18 -16.42 18.30
C GLU A 18 -2.78 -15.19 18.97
N ASP A 19 -2.32 -14.84 20.18
CA ASP A 19 -2.74 -13.62 20.89
C ASP A 19 -2.42 -12.35 20.07
N ILE A 20 -1.22 -12.28 19.48
CA ILE A 20 -0.82 -11.17 18.63
C ILE A 20 -1.71 -11.12 17.37
N ILE A 21 -2.00 -12.26 16.77
CA ILE A 21 -2.90 -12.34 15.62
C ILE A 21 -4.27 -11.76 15.97
N GLN A 22 -4.87 -12.19 17.10
CA GLN A 22 -6.18 -11.71 17.54
C GLN A 22 -6.16 -10.19 17.84
N GLN A 23 -5.08 -9.67 18.43
CA GLN A 23 -4.92 -8.23 18.62
C GLN A 23 -4.85 -7.45 17.31
N ILE A 24 -4.14 -7.97 16.29
CA ILE A 24 -4.04 -7.32 14.98
C ILE A 24 -5.39 -7.30 14.28
N VAL A 25 -6.09 -8.42 14.19
CA VAL A 25 -7.36 -8.50 13.46
C VAL A 25 -8.49 -7.77 14.19
N GLY A 26 -8.48 -7.79 15.53
CA GLY A 26 -9.45 -7.08 16.37
C GLY A 26 -9.42 -5.55 16.14
N LYS A 27 -8.26 -4.97 15.92
CA LYS A 27 -8.11 -3.52 15.62
C LYS A 27 -8.76 -3.09 14.29
N VAL A 28 -8.95 -4.01 13.36
CA VAL A 28 -9.49 -3.73 12.01
C VAL A 28 -10.87 -4.35 11.78
N ASN A 29 -11.55 -4.77 12.84
CA ASN A 29 -12.84 -5.46 12.76
C ASN A 29 -12.83 -6.65 11.79
N ARG A 30 -11.76 -7.43 11.79
CA ARG A 30 -11.64 -8.68 11.05
C ARG A 30 -11.70 -9.85 12.02
N ILE A 31 -12.14 -10.97 11.52
CA ILE A 31 -12.18 -12.23 12.25
C ILE A 31 -11.27 -13.22 11.52
N VAL A 32 -10.42 -13.89 12.27
CA VAL A 32 -9.65 -15.04 11.77
C VAL A 32 -9.79 -16.19 12.78
N ASN A 33 -10.21 -17.34 12.29
CA ASN A 33 -10.42 -18.55 13.09
C ASN A 33 -10.36 -19.80 12.19
N VAL A 34 -10.62 -20.96 12.74
CA VAL A 34 -10.61 -22.25 12.01
C VAL A 34 -11.59 -22.26 10.82
N SER A 35 -12.73 -21.60 10.95
CA SER A 35 -13.74 -21.52 9.87
C SER A 35 -13.40 -20.48 8.80
N SER A 36 -12.63 -19.45 9.15
CA SER A 36 -12.12 -18.42 8.24
C SER A 36 -10.62 -18.24 8.50
N PRO A 37 -9.78 -19.17 8.03
CA PRO A 37 -8.37 -19.25 8.44
C PRO A 37 -7.44 -18.27 7.74
N ILE A 38 -7.94 -17.49 6.78
CA ILE A 38 -7.16 -16.52 6.02
C ILE A 38 -7.71 -15.12 6.28
N ALA A 39 -6.86 -14.19 6.67
CA ALA A 39 -7.24 -12.78 6.85
C ALA A 39 -6.15 -11.83 6.38
N ASP A 40 -6.60 -10.73 5.80
CA ASP A 40 -5.78 -9.56 5.52
C ASP A 40 -6.11 -8.45 6.50
N ALA A 41 -5.09 -7.86 7.10
CA ALA A 41 -5.20 -6.75 8.02
C ALA A 41 -4.17 -5.66 7.68
N ARG A 42 -4.29 -4.53 8.35
CA ARG A 42 -3.35 -3.42 8.20
C ARG A 42 -3.00 -2.86 9.58
N LEU A 43 -1.73 -2.64 9.81
CA LEU A 43 -1.26 -1.97 11.02
C LEU A 43 -1.50 -0.46 10.95
N GLU A 44 -1.37 0.23 12.07
CA GLU A 44 -1.54 1.69 12.17
C GLU A 44 -0.56 2.47 11.29
N ASP A 45 0.66 1.94 11.07
CA ASP A 45 1.65 2.50 10.15
C ASP A 45 1.34 2.24 8.67
N GLY A 46 0.22 1.57 8.38
CA GLY A 46 -0.21 1.19 7.03
C GLY A 46 0.38 -0.12 6.53
N SER A 47 1.29 -0.76 7.26
CA SER A 47 1.88 -2.05 6.87
C SER A 47 0.80 -3.12 6.70
N ARG A 48 0.90 -3.90 5.63
CA ARG A 48 -0.04 -4.99 5.37
C ARG A 48 0.35 -6.23 6.14
N VAL A 49 -0.64 -6.87 6.73
CA VAL A 49 -0.48 -8.16 7.43
C VAL A 49 -1.34 -9.19 6.75
N HIS A 50 -0.72 -10.27 6.31
CA HIS A 50 -1.42 -11.45 5.81
C HIS A 50 -1.27 -12.59 6.81
N ILE A 51 -2.37 -13.17 7.19
CA ILE A 51 -2.47 -14.21 8.23
C ILE A 51 -3.07 -15.48 7.64
N VAL A 52 -2.45 -16.61 7.91
CA VAL A 52 -2.98 -17.92 7.55
C VAL A 52 -2.88 -18.83 8.77
N LEU A 53 -4.02 -19.38 9.20
CA LEU A 53 -4.12 -20.29 10.34
C LEU A 53 -4.22 -21.77 9.91
N PRO A 54 -3.96 -22.71 10.81
CA PRO A 54 -4.37 -24.10 10.62
C PRO A 54 -5.91 -24.21 10.41
N PRO A 55 -6.40 -25.20 9.64
CA PRO A 55 -5.66 -26.29 9.00
C PRO A 55 -5.02 -25.95 7.65
N VAL A 56 -5.16 -24.70 7.15
CA VAL A 56 -4.60 -24.30 5.85
C VAL A 56 -3.08 -24.16 5.94
N ALA A 57 -2.58 -23.54 7.00
CA ALA A 57 -1.15 -23.51 7.32
C ALA A 57 -0.77 -24.80 8.09
N LEU A 58 -0.10 -25.73 7.40
CA LEU A 58 0.13 -27.08 7.93
C LEU A 58 1.12 -27.11 9.11
N ASP A 59 2.09 -26.20 9.14
CA ASP A 59 3.16 -26.16 10.13
C ASP A 59 2.88 -25.18 11.29
N GLY A 60 1.65 -24.68 11.39
CA GLY A 60 1.21 -23.72 12.41
C GLY A 60 0.82 -22.35 11.83
N PRO A 61 0.45 -21.37 12.66
CA PRO A 61 0.04 -20.05 12.23
C PRO A 61 1.14 -19.33 11.46
N VAL A 62 0.80 -18.68 10.34
CA VAL A 62 1.73 -17.87 9.53
C VAL A 62 1.27 -16.44 9.54
N VAL A 63 2.19 -15.50 9.83
CA VAL A 63 1.97 -14.07 9.76
C VAL A 63 3.04 -13.46 8.85
N THR A 64 2.59 -12.80 7.79
CA THR A 64 3.48 -12.08 6.87
C THR A 64 3.20 -10.58 6.97
N ILE A 65 4.21 -9.79 7.36
CA ILE A 65 4.10 -8.34 7.47
C ILE A 65 4.92 -7.70 6.34
N ARG A 66 4.24 -6.95 5.47
CA ARG A 66 4.86 -6.16 4.41
C ARG A 66 4.88 -4.69 4.81
N LYS A 67 6.04 -4.25 5.27
CA LYS A 67 6.27 -2.84 5.59
C LYS A 67 6.42 -2.01 4.32
N PHE A 68 6.01 -0.74 4.39
CA PHE A 68 6.35 0.23 3.37
C PHE A 68 7.83 0.59 3.49
N PRO A 69 8.60 0.51 2.39
CA PRO A 69 9.94 1.08 2.38
C PRO A 69 9.86 2.60 2.52
N GLU A 70 10.95 3.21 2.96
CA GLU A 70 11.12 4.66 2.86
C GLU A 70 10.91 5.11 1.42
N PRO A 71 10.09 6.16 1.18
CA PRO A 71 9.87 6.67 -0.16
C PRO A 71 11.20 7.03 -0.83
N VAL A 72 11.34 6.61 -2.08
CA VAL A 72 12.48 7.01 -2.90
C VAL A 72 12.20 8.40 -3.44
N THR A 73 13.09 9.34 -3.18
CA THR A 73 12.97 10.71 -3.67
C THR A 73 13.51 10.85 -5.09
N ILE A 74 13.20 11.97 -5.76
CA ILE A 74 13.73 12.29 -7.09
C ILE A 74 15.26 12.31 -7.08
N GLU A 75 15.89 12.89 -6.06
CA GLU A 75 17.36 12.94 -5.93
C GLU A 75 17.96 11.54 -5.81
N LYS A 76 17.28 10.61 -5.12
CA LYS A 76 17.70 9.21 -5.08
C LYS A 76 17.58 8.54 -6.44
N LEU A 77 16.51 8.81 -7.21
CA LEU A 77 16.36 8.29 -8.57
C LEU A 77 17.47 8.80 -9.50
N ILE A 78 17.82 10.07 -9.43
CA ILE A 78 18.95 10.67 -10.18
C ILE A 78 20.26 10.01 -9.77
N ARG A 79 20.52 9.88 -8.46
CA ARG A 79 21.72 9.22 -7.95
C ARG A 79 21.86 7.76 -8.41
N PHE A 80 20.73 7.04 -8.51
CA PHE A 80 20.69 5.68 -9.03
C PHE A 80 20.74 5.61 -10.56
N GLN A 81 20.85 6.75 -11.24
CA GLN A 81 20.81 6.86 -12.70
C GLN A 81 19.53 6.26 -13.32
N ALA A 82 18.44 6.24 -12.55
CA ALA A 82 17.13 5.80 -13.03
C ALA A 82 16.45 6.88 -13.91
N ILE A 83 16.76 8.15 -13.66
CA ILE A 83 16.39 9.32 -14.49
C ILE A 83 17.56 10.30 -14.54
N THR A 84 17.58 11.17 -15.56
CA THR A 84 18.52 12.29 -15.65
C THR A 84 17.94 13.51 -14.92
N GLU A 85 18.80 14.48 -14.57
CA GLU A 85 18.36 15.78 -14.00
C GLU A 85 17.43 16.52 -14.96
N GLU A 86 17.75 16.54 -16.25
CA GLU A 86 16.92 17.15 -17.30
C GLU A 86 15.52 16.51 -17.34
N ALA A 87 15.45 15.19 -17.26
CA ALA A 87 14.17 14.47 -17.22
C ALA A 87 13.37 14.81 -15.96
N ALA A 88 14.03 14.95 -14.81
CA ALA A 88 13.39 15.35 -13.57
C ALA A 88 12.77 16.76 -13.67
N VAL A 89 13.52 17.74 -14.16
CA VAL A 89 13.02 19.12 -14.39
C VAL A 89 11.87 19.14 -15.40
N PHE A 90 11.94 18.34 -16.45
CA PHE A 90 10.85 18.24 -17.41
C PHE A 90 9.57 17.64 -16.78
N LEU A 91 9.70 16.57 -15.99
CA LEU A 91 8.60 15.94 -15.30
C LEU A 91 7.95 16.86 -14.25
N GLU A 92 8.74 17.62 -13.52
CA GLU A 92 8.24 18.65 -12.60
C GLU A 92 7.31 19.64 -13.32
N LYS A 93 7.74 20.21 -14.46
CA LYS A 93 6.91 21.10 -15.27
C LYS A 93 5.63 20.44 -15.78
N LEU A 94 5.67 19.15 -16.13
CA LEU A 94 4.48 18.43 -16.57
C LEU A 94 3.49 18.23 -15.41
N VAL A 95 3.96 17.93 -14.20
CA VAL A 95 3.12 17.80 -13.01
C VAL A 95 2.49 19.16 -12.66
N GLU A 96 3.28 20.22 -12.58
CA GLU A 96 2.80 21.58 -12.31
C GLU A 96 1.76 22.06 -13.34
N ALA A 97 1.98 21.73 -14.62
CA ALA A 97 1.07 22.04 -15.71
C ALA A 97 -0.14 21.08 -15.80
N ARG A 98 -0.28 20.14 -14.86
CA ARG A 98 -1.39 19.18 -14.74
C ARG A 98 -1.57 18.29 -15.98
N TYR A 99 -0.48 17.88 -16.62
CA TYR A 99 -0.54 16.90 -17.70
C TYR A 99 -0.93 15.51 -17.19
N ASN A 100 -1.61 14.76 -18.04
CA ASN A 100 -1.85 13.34 -17.78
C ASN A 100 -0.56 12.56 -17.96
N ILE A 101 -0.10 11.88 -16.91
CA ILE A 101 1.14 11.11 -16.89
C ILE A 101 0.80 9.63 -16.68
N PHE A 102 1.25 8.78 -17.60
CA PHE A 102 1.11 7.33 -17.50
C PHE A 102 2.44 6.69 -17.14
N VAL A 103 2.47 5.96 -16.02
CA VAL A 103 3.62 5.18 -15.59
C VAL A 103 3.36 3.70 -15.85
N SER A 104 4.05 3.14 -16.84
CA SER A 104 3.89 1.75 -17.28
C SER A 104 5.14 0.91 -17.01
N GLY A 105 4.97 -0.39 -16.87
CA GLY A 105 6.06 -1.35 -16.64
C GLY A 105 5.56 -2.65 -16.02
N GLY A 106 6.40 -3.66 -16.00
CA GLY A 106 6.11 -4.97 -15.41
C GLY A 106 5.94 -4.94 -13.89
N THR A 107 5.55 -6.06 -13.31
CA THR A 107 5.49 -6.23 -11.86
C THR A 107 6.89 -6.05 -11.22
N ASN A 108 6.98 -5.33 -10.11
CA ASN A 108 8.22 -4.98 -9.42
C ASN A 108 9.22 -4.13 -10.26
N SER A 109 8.79 -3.46 -11.31
CA SER A 109 9.65 -2.55 -12.09
C SER A 109 9.87 -1.18 -11.44
N GLY A 110 9.20 -0.90 -10.33
CA GLY A 110 9.33 0.37 -9.61
C GLY A 110 8.26 1.42 -9.95
N LYS A 111 7.17 1.07 -10.63
CA LYS A 111 6.08 2.01 -10.98
C LYS A 111 5.60 2.84 -9.79
N THR A 112 5.20 2.18 -8.70
CA THR A 112 4.71 2.85 -7.49
C THR A 112 5.80 3.69 -6.83
N THR A 113 7.05 3.23 -6.87
CA THR A 113 8.21 3.99 -6.37
C THR A 113 8.40 5.27 -7.17
N PHE A 114 8.32 5.17 -8.50
CA PHE A 114 8.45 6.32 -9.39
C PHE A 114 7.29 7.30 -9.24
N LEU A 115 6.05 6.78 -9.15
CA LEU A 115 4.86 7.60 -8.92
C LEU A 115 4.91 8.33 -7.57
N ASN A 116 5.40 7.68 -6.51
CA ASN A 116 5.67 8.32 -5.23
C ASN A 116 6.72 9.45 -5.35
N ALA A 117 7.78 9.24 -6.12
CA ALA A 117 8.77 10.28 -6.34
C ALA A 117 8.18 11.46 -7.13
N LEU A 118 7.41 11.21 -8.19
CA LEU A 118 6.72 12.24 -8.97
C LEU A 118 5.73 13.05 -8.14
N SER A 119 5.07 12.41 -7.17
CA SER A 119 4.09 13.11 -6.33
C SER A 119 4.72 14.26 -5.52
N SER A 120 6.05 14.25 -5.29
CA SER A 120 6.74 15.34 -4.61
C SER A 120 6.72 16.68 -5.39
N PHE A 121 6.43 16.63 -6.67
CA PHE A 121 6.28 17.83 -7.51
C PHE A 121 4.88 18.45 -7.45
N ILE A 122 3.91 17.77 -6.83
CA ILE A 122 2.55 18.31 -6.67
C ILE A 122 2.60 19.47 -5.67
N PRO A 123 2.10 20.67 -6.03
CA PRO A 123 2.07 21.81 -5.11
C PRO A 123 1.22 21.50 -3.85
N GLU A 124 1.66 21.98 -2.68
CA GLU A 124 1.01 21.70 -1.38
C GLU A 124 -0.44 22.19 -1.30
N GLN A 125 -0.78 23.26 -2.05
CA GLN A 125 -2.13 23.82 -2.08
C GLN A 125 -3.14 23.03 -2.90
N GLU A 126 -2.68 22.03 -3.65
CA GLU A 126 -3.56 21.22 -4.50
C GLU A 126 -4.41 20.26 -3.67
N ARG A 127 -5.57 19.90 -4.22
CA ARG A 127 -6.37 18.79 -3.72
C ARG A 127 -5.99 17.53 -4.49
N VAL A 128 -5.50 16.54 -3.78
CA VAL A 128 -5.09 15.25 -4.37
C VAL A 128 -6.02 14.14 -3.93
N ILE A 129 -6.44 13.31 -4.86
CA ILE A 129 -7.20 12.10 -4.59
C ILE A 129 -6.42 10.91 -5.11
N THR A 130 -6.06 9.97 -4.23
CA THR A 130 -5.50 8.69 -4.65
C THR A 130 -6.57 7.62 -4.71
N ILE A 131 -6.57 6.83 -5.76
CA ILE A 131 -7.47 5.68 -5.95
C ILE A 131 -6.59 4.48 -6.25
N GLU A 132 -6.59 3.52 -5.36
CA GLU A 132 -5.67 2.39 -5.39
C GLU A 132 -6.42 1.09 -5.16
N ASP A 133 -6.00 0.04 -5.81
CA ASP A 133 -6.47 -1.31 -5.49
C ASP A 133 -5.99 -1.73 -4.11
N SER A 134 -4.81 -1.25 -3.75
CA SER A 134 -4.28 -1.36 -2.41
C SER A 134 -3.36 -0.16 -2.14
N ALA A 135 -3.67 0.61 -1.11
CA ALA A 135 -3.00 1.87 -0.82
C ALA A 135 -1.50 1.68 -0.56
N GLU A 136 -0.68 2.11 -1.49
CA GLU A 136 0.80 2.07 -1.45
C GLU A 136 1.43 3.45 -1.58
N LEU A 137 0.69 4.43 -2.11
CA LEU A 137 1.18 5.80 -2.27
C LEU A 137 1.34 6.50 -0.92
N GLN A 138 2.45 7.21 -0.75
CA GLN A 138 2.82 7.91 0.48
C GLN A 138 3.05 9.41 0.21
N ILE A 139 1.99 10.10 -0.19
CA ILE A 139 2.02 11.56 -0.38
C ILE A 139 1.85 12.21 0.99
N ARG A 140 2.90 12.86 1.52
CA ARG A 140 2.91 13.38 2.90
C ARG A 140 2.88 14.90 2.98
N HIS A 141 3.24 15.60 1.90
CA HIS A 141 3.41 17.06 1.86
C HIS A 141 2.14 17.81 1.44
N VAL A 142 1.13 17.11 0.91
CA VAL A 142 -0.15 17.71 0.50
C VAL A 142 -1.17 17.58 1.63
N PRO A 143 -1.56 18.67 2.31
CA PRO A 143 -2.53 18.61 3.42
C PRO A 143 -3.92 18.17 2.99
N ASN A 144 -4.34 18.57 1.77
CA ASN A 144 -5.65 18.24 1.21
C ASN A 144 -5.62 16.94 0.39
N LEU A 145 -5.21 15.85 1.05
CA LEU A 145 -5.11 14.52 0.46
C LEU A 145 -6.31 13.65 0.86
N VAL A 146 -7.01 13.09 -0.13
CA VAL A 146 -8.04 12.06 0.05
C VAL A 146 -7.51 10.74 -0.49
N ARG A 147 -7.49 9.71 0.35
CA ARG A 147 -7.02 8.37 -0.04
C ARG A 147 -8.18 7.41 -0.10
N MET A 148 -8.35 6.76 -1.24
CA MET A 148 -9.41 5.78 -1.46
C MET A 148 -8.80 4.46 -1.93
N GLU A 149 -9.35 3.36 -1.41
CA GLU A 149 -8.92 2.00 -1.70
C GLU A 149 -10.12 1.14 -2.04
N THR A 150 -9.96 0.21 -2.99
CA THR A 150 -10.99 -0.75 -3.31
C THR A 150 -11.33 -1.64 -2.11
N ARG A 151 -12.48 -2.22 -2.12
CA ARG A 151 -12.91 -3.19 -1.12
C ARG A 151 -13.48 -4.42 -1.82
N ASN A 152 -12.92 -5.58 -1.54
CA ASN A 152 -13.48 -6.85 -1.98
C ASN A 152 -14.84 -7.11 -1.32
N ALA A 153 -15.70 -7.86 -2.00
CA ALA A 153 -16.94 -8.35 -1.42
C ALA A 153 -16.68 -9.12 -0.12
N ASN A 154 -17.65 -9.09 0.77
CA ASN A 154 -17.65 -9.92 1.97
C ASN A 154 -17.94 -11.40 1.63
N THR A 155 -18.03 -12.27 2.63
CA THR A 155 -18.30 -13.70 2.46
C THR A 155 -19.69 -13.98 1.86
N GLU A 156 -20.60 -13.01 1.88
CA GLU A 156 -21.96 -13.08 1.31
C GLU A 156 -21.99 -12.52 -0.12
N GLY A 157 -20.85 -12.08 -0.67
CA GLY A 157 -20.75 -11.49 -1.99
C GLY A 157 -21.15 -10.02 -2.07
N GLU A 158 -21.34 -9.35 -0.93
CA GLU A 158 -21.81 -7.98 -0.86
C GLU A 158 -20.71 -6.98 -0.47
N GLY A 159 -20.96 -5.70 -0.72
CA GLY A 159 -20.13 -4.60 -0.25
C GLY A 159 -18.83 -4.40 -1.04
N GLU A 160 -18.71 -4.97 -2.26
CA GLU A 160 -17.60 -4.67 -3.16
C GLU A 160 -17.59 -3.20 -3.57
N ILE A 161 -16.41 -2.60 -3.58
CA ILE A 161 -16.16 -1.26 -4.10
C ILE A 161 -15.01 -1.31 -5.08
N THR A 162 -15.31 -1.07 -6.34
CA THR A 162 -14.37 -1.13 -7.45
C THR A 162 -13.68 0.21 -7.71
N ILE A 163 -12.54 0.19 -8.41
CA ILE A 163 -11.84 1.41 -8.89
C ILE A 163 -12.79 2.30 -9.69
N SER A 164 -13.63 1.72 -10.56
CA SER A 164 -14.60 2.49 -11.37
C SER A 164 -15.60 3.29 -10.51
N GLN A 165 -16.08 2.69 -9.41
CA GLN A 165 -16.97 3.39 -8.47
C GLN A 165 -16.25 4.51 -7.73
N LEU A 166 -14.99 4.28 -7.33
CA LEU A 166 -14.16 5.29 -6.66
C LEU A 166 -13.85 6.47 -7.60
N ILE A 167 -13.53 6.21 -8.87
CA ILE A 167 -13.34 7.26 -9.88
C ILE A 167 -14.61 8.10 -10.02
N LYS A 168 -15.80 7.47 -10.16
CA LYS A 168 -17.06 8.21 -10.23
C LYS A 168 -17.33 9.06 -9.00
N ALA A 169 -16.94 8.55 -7.82
CA ALA A 169 -17.07 9.30 -6.57
C ALA A 169 -16.10 10.49 -6.53
N SER A 170 -14.87 10.32 -6.97
CA SER A 170 -13.84 11.38 -6.95
C SER A 170 -14.20 12.59 -7.80
N LEU A 171 -14.90 12.40 -8.92
CA LEU A 171 -15.38 13.51 -9.79
C LEU A 171 -16.30 14.50 -9.08
N ARG A 172 -16.91 14.09 -7.95
CA ARG A 172 -17.76 14.96 -7.13
C ARG A 172 -17.02 15.63 -5.97
N MET A 173 -15.72 15.34 -5.83
CA MET A 173 -14.89 15.83 -4.74
C MET A 173 -14.04 17.04 -5.13
N ASN A 174 -14.19 17.54 -6.36
CA ASN A 174 -13.42 18.66 -6.92
C ASN A 174 -11.88 18.42 -6.80
N PRO A 175 -11.38 17.38 -7.45
CA PRO A 175 -9.96 17.03 -7.41
C PRO A 175 -9.11 18.04 -8.20
#